data_d92a4d7e052fd90ed8133d4855c4a785
#
_entry.id   d92a4d7e052fd90ed8133d4855c4a785
#
_cell.length_a   1.000
_cell.length_b   1.000
_cell.length_c   1.000
_cell.angle_alpha   90.00
_cell.angle_beta   90.00
_cell.angle_gamma   90.00
#
_symmetry.space_group_name_H-M   'P 1'
#
loop_
_entity.id
_entity.type
_entity.pdbx_description
1 polymer ?
#
loop_
_entity_poly.entity_id
_entity_poly.type
_entity_poly.pdbx_seq_one_letter_code
_entity_poly.pdbx_strand_id
1 'polypeptide(L)'
;MNVGFDAKRLFFNGSGLGNYARSTVRLLAEYAPDNRYTLFTPREGNCCGFEVPDNAGIVTPQGIRALSGSLWRSYAMGRAIRLSGVDIFHGLSNELPADIGRTRARSVV
;
A
#
# COMPACT_ATOMS: atom_id res chain seq x y z
N MET A 1 10.54 12.02 -0.45
CA MET A 1 9.16 11.80 0.03
C MET A 1 8.86 10.32 0.01
N ASN A 2 8.16 9.81 1.00
CA ASN A 2 7.72 8.42 1.07
C ASN A 2 6.22 8.35 0.82
N VAL A 3 5.82 7.68 -0.25
CA VAL A 3 4.42 7.53 -0.66
C VAL A 3 3.97 6.10 -0.37
N GLY A 4 2.97 5.95 0.48
CA GLY A 4 2.40 4.66 0.84
C GLY A 4 1.14 4.35 0.03
N PHE A 5 0.93 3.09 -0.28
CA PHE A 5 -0.25 2.62 -1.01
C PHE A 5 -0.91 1.45 -0.31
N ASP A 6 -2.25 1.43 -0.32
CA ASP A 6 -2.98 0.19 -0.06
C ASP A 6 -2.82 -0.70 -1.30
N ALA A 7 -1.98 -1.72 -1.18
CA ALA A 7 -1.57 -2.54 -2.31
C ALA A 7 -2.26 -3.90 -2.38
N LYS A 8 -3.33 -4.12 -1.62
CA LYS A 8 -4.06 -5.40 -1.66
C LYS A 8 -4.51 -5.74 -3.09
N ARG A 9 -5.16 -4.79 -3.77
CA ARG A 9 -5.62 -5.01 -5.14
C ARG A 9 -4.49 -5.08 -6.16
N LEU A 10 -3.41 -4.37 -5.89
CA LEU A 10 -2.21 -4.42 -6.74
C LEU A 10 -1.67 -5.85 -6.86
N PHE A 11 -1.61 -6.59 -5.75
CA PHE A 11 -1.05 -7.93 -5.71
C PHE A 11 -2.06 -9.05 -5.99
N PHE A 12 -3.35 -8.82 -5.73
CA PHE A 12 -4.34 -9.90 -5.71
C PHE A 12 -5.53 -9.69 -6.64
N ASN A 13 -5.66 -8.56 -7.30
CA ASN A 13 -6.80 -8.26 -8.15
C ASN A 13 -6.38 -8.19 -9.62
N GLY A 14 -6.92 -9.08 -10.45
CA GLY A 14 -6.63 -9.13 -11.88
C GLY A 14 -7.55 -8.25 -12.73
N SER A 15 -8.53 -7.57 -12.15
CA SER A 15 -9.48 -6.71 -12.86
C SER A 15 -8.97 -5.27 -13.04
N GLY A 16 -9.84 -4.37 -13.49
CA GLY A 16 -9.50 -2.96 -13.75
C GLY A 16 -8.91 -2.21 -12.58
N LEU A 17 -9.40 -2.45 -11.35
CA LEU A 17 -8.87 -1.80 -10.14
C LEU A 17 -7.43 -2.23 -9.86
N GLY A 18 -7.14 -3.52 -10.02
CA GLY A 18 -5.78 -4.02 -9.88
C GLY A 18 -4.85 -3.50 -10.96
N ASN A 19 -5.31 -3.45 -12.21
CA ASN A 19 -4.55 -2.89 -13.33
C ASN A 19 -4.24 -1.40 -13.11
N TYR A 20 -5.21 -0.64 -12.63
CA TYR A 20 -5.02 0.76 -12.26
C TYR A 20 -3.95 0.91 -11.16
N ALA A 21 -4.04 0.10 -10.12
CA ALA A 21 -3.10 0.14 -9.01
C ALA A 21 -1.66 -0.15 -9.47
N ARG A 22 -1.48 -1.21 -10.25
CA ARG A 22 -0.16 -1.59 -10.78
C ARG A 22 0.41 -0.52 -11.70
N SER A 23 -0.40 0.03 -12.60
CA SER A 23 0.02 1.09 -13.51
C SER A 23 0.42 2.35 -12.75
N THR A 24 -0.36 2.75 -11.76
CA THR A 24 -0.09 3.93 -10.95
C THR A 24 1.25 3.83 -10.24
N VAL A 25 1.50 2.71 -9.56
CA VAL A 25 2.76 2.52 -8.83
C VAL A 25 3.95 2.46 -9.80
N ARG A 26 3.82 1.72 -10.89
CA ARG A 26 4.88 1.59 -11.89
C ARG A 26 5.26 2.94 -12.49
N LEU A 27 4.26 3.73 -12.90
CA LEU A 27 4.51 5.03 -13.51
C LEU A 27 5.11 6.03 -12.52
N LEU A 28 4.64 6.04 -11.28
CA LEU A 28 5.22 6.92 -10.26
C LEU A 28 6.66 6.52 -9.96
N ALA A 29 6.96 5.25 -9.84
CA ALA A 29 8.32 4.79 -9.61
C ALA A 29 9.27 5.14 -10.76
N GLU A 30 8.77 5.13 -11.99
CA GLU A 30 9.54 5.46 -13.19
C GLU A 30 9.75 6.96 -13.36
N TYR A 31 8.68 7.76 -13.21
CA TYR A 31 8.71 9.20 -13.49
C TYR A 31 9.02 10.07 -12.27
N ALA A 32 8.95 9.53 -11.07
CA ALA A 32 9.34 10.21 -9.84
C ALA A 32 10.29 9.31 -9.01
N PRO A 33 11.49 8.99 -9.55
CA PRO A 33 12.38 8.00 -8.94
C PRO A 33 13.04 8.47 -7.63
N ASP A 34 13.01 9.76 -7.33
CA ASP A 34 13.59 10.32 -6.10
C ASP A 34 12.72 10.03 -4.88
N ASN A 35 11.48 9.62 -5.08
CA ASN A 35 10.59 9.21 -4.00
C ASN A 35 10.81 7.74 -3.63
N ARG A 36 10.44 7.41 -2.40
CA ARG A 36 10.32 6.03 -1.94
C ARG A 36 8.84 5.65 -1.95
N TYR A 37 8.54 4.42 -2.32
CA TYR A 37 7.18 3.89 -2.36
C TYR A 37 7.05 2.71 -1.42
N THR A 38 6.00 2.71 -0.59
CA THR A 38 5.75 1.65 0.39
C THR A 38 4.39 1.01 0.08
N LEU A 39 4.41 -0.29 -0.17
CA LEU A 39 3.25 -1.06 -0.57
C LEU A 39 2.74 -1.86 0.63
N PHE A 40 1.61 -1.45 1.18
CA PHE A 40 0.99 -2.13 2.32
C PHE A 40 0.02 -3.18 1.82
N THR A 41 0.26 -4.43 2.19
CA THR A 41 -0.58 -5.56 1.78
C THR A 41 -0.86 -6.47 2.97
N PRO A 42 -2.08 -7.05 3.07
CA PRO A 42 -2.48 -7.84 4.24
C PRO A 42 -1.77 -9.19 4.35
N ARG A 43 -1.14 -9.67 3.31
CA ARG A 43 -0.46 -10.96 3.26
C ARG A 43 0.59 -10.97 2.17
N GLU A 44 1.51 -11.91 2.27
CA GLU A 44 2.46 -12.18 1.20
C GLU A 44 1.76 -12.77 -0.02
N GLY A 45 2.31 -12.53 -1.18
CA GLY A 45 1.83 -13.06 -2.45
C GLY A 45 1.82 -12.00 -3.55
N ASN A 46 1.77 -12.50 -4.78
CA ASN A 46 1.77 -11.65 -5.97
C ASN A 46 1.10 -12.43 -7.11
N CYS A 47 -0.21 -12.55 -7.03
CA CYS A 47 -1.00 -13.38 -7.97
C CYS A 47 -0.97 -12.85 -9.41
N CYS A 48 -0.63 -11.58 -9.60
CA CYS A 48 -0.65 -10.93 -10.91
C CYS A 48 0.74 -10.72 -11.51
N GLY A 49 1.79 -11.23 -10.87
CA GLY A 49 3.16 -11.15 -11.38
C GLY A 49 3.70 -9.72 -11.49
N PHE A 50 3.31 -8.84 -10.56
CA PHE A 50 3.77 -7.46 -10.57
C PHE A 50 5.26 -7.38 -10.24
N GLU A 51 6.04 -6.73 -11.09
CA GLU A 51 7.44 -6.46 -10.82
C GLU A 51 7.55 -5.25 -9.89
N VAL A 52 7.99 -5.50 -8.65
CA VAL A 52 8.15 -4.44 -7.65
C VAL A 52 9.35 -3.58 -8.01
N PRO A 53 9.16 -2.26 -8.20
CA PRO A 53 10.28 -1.36 -8.51
C PRO A 53 11.35 -1.35 -7.41
N ASP A 54 12.59 -1.05 -7.77
CA ASP A 54 13.72 -1.01 -6.83
C ASP A 54 13.53 0.04 -5.72
N ASN A 55 12.80 1.12 -6.01
CA ASN A 55 12.50 2.18 -5.06
C ASN A 55 11.20 1.95 -4.28
N ALA A 56 10.63 0.75 -4.35
CA ALA A 56 9.44 0.36 -3.61
C ALA A 56 9.75 -0.78 -2.63
N GLY A 57 9.12 -0.74 -1.46
CA GLY A 57 9.20 -1.79 -0.47
C GLY A 57 7.81 -2.31 -0.11
N ILE A 58 7.74 -3.56 0.35
CA ILE A 58 6.49 -4.21 0.75
C ILE A 58 6.44 -4.31 2.27
N VAL A 59 5.28 -3.96 2.84
CA VAL A 59 4.99 -4.10 4.27
C VAL A 59 3.77 -5.00 4.45
N THR A 60 3.95 -6.09 5.19
CA THR A 60 2.88 -7.03 5.55
C THR A 60 2.77 -7.16 7.06
N PRO A 61 1.58 -7.53 7.60
CA PRO A 61 1.45 -7.84 9.01
C PRO A 61 2.21 -9.12 9.33
N GLN A 62 2.71 -9.23 10.58
CA GLN A 62 3.47 -10.36 11.06
C GLN A 62 2.79 -11.01 12.27
N GLY A 63 3.00 -12.32 12.45
CA GLY A 63 2.47 -13.08 13.57
C GLY A 63 0.95 -13.14 13.61
N ILE A 64 0.37 -13.01 14.79
CA ILE A 64 -1.07 -13.07 14.99
C ILE A 64 -1.85 -11.94 14.31
N ARG A 65 -1.18 -10.89 13.88
CA ARG A 65 -1.80 -9.78 13.18
C ARG A 65 -2.12 -10.11 11.72
N ALA A 66 -1.65 -11.23 11.21
CA ALA A 66 -1.93 -11.71 9.86
C ALA A 66 -3.29 -12.45 9.79
N LEU A 67 -4.31 -11.96 10.50
CA LEU A 67 -5.60 -12.65 10.61
C LEU A 67 -6.46 -12.50 9.37
N SER A 68 -6.86 -11.28 9.04
CA SER A 68 -7.62 -11.02 7.82
C SER A 68 -7.24 -9.67 7.24
N GLY A 69 -7.35 -9.54 5.91
CA GLY A 69 -7.03 -8.31 5.22
C GLY A 69 -7.94 -7.15 5.65
N SER A 70 -9.22 -7.43 5.90
CA SER A 70 -10.18 -6.42 6.34
C SER A 70 -9.87 -5.89 7.72
N LEU A 71 -9.55 -6.76 8.67
CA LEU A 71 -9.21 -6.38 10.03
C LEU A 71 -7.90 -5.59 10.06
N TRP A 72 -6.91 -6.02 9.30
CA TRP A 72 -5.64 -5.32 9.21
C TRP A 72 -5.82 -3.91 8.66
N ARG A 73 -6.55 -3.77 7.55
CA ARG A 73 -6.84 -2.48 6.94
C ARG A 73 -7.61 -1.56 7.89
N SER A 74 -8.57 -2.11 8.63
CA SER A 74 -9.41 -1.31 9.53
C SER A 74 -8.71 -0.87 10.80
N TYR A 75 -7.83 -1.71 11.38
CA TYR A 75 -7.34 -1.49 12.74
C TYR A 75 -5.82 -1.41 12.91
N ALA A 76 -5.04 -1.94 11.99
CA ALA A 76 -3.59 -2.06 12.16
C ALA A 76 -2.77 -1.32 11.10
N MET A 77 -3.35 -1.03 9.94
CA MET A 77 -2.60 -0.41 8.83
C MET A 77 -2.12 0.99 9.19
N GLY A 78 -2.90 1.78 9.91
CA GLY A 78 -2.49 3.12 10.34
C GLY A 78 -1.22 3.11 11.17
N ARG A 79 -1.06 2.12 12.05
CA ARG A 79 0.17 1.96 12.80
C ARG A 79 1.35 1.63 11.89
N ALA A 80 1.15 0.74 10.93
CA ALA A 80 2.20 0.39 9.95
C ALA A 80 2.60 1.61 9.11
N ILE A 81 1.63 2.41 8.67
CA ILE A 81 1.87 3.66 7.94
C ILE A 81 2.74 4.61 8.77
N ARG A 82 2.38 4.81 10.03
CA ARG A 82 3.12 5.69 10.94
C ARG A 82 4.55 5.21 11.17
N LEU A 83 4.73 3.92 11.42
CA LEU A 83 6.05 3.32 11.67
C LEU A 83 6.94 3.32 10.43
N SER A 84 6.37 3.33 9.25
CA SER A 84 7.10 3.35 7.97
C SER A 84 7.51 4.76 7.52
N GLY A 85 7.11 5.82 8.24
CA GLY A 85 7.47 7.20 7.91
C GLY A 85 6.86 7.70 6.61
N VAL A 86 5.63 7.28 6.30
CA VAL A 86 4.93 7.67 5.07
C VAL A 86 4.44 9.12 5.17
N ASP A 87 4.71 9.90 4.14
CA ASP A 87 4.29 11.31 4.03
C ASP A 87 2.91 11.45 3.38
N ILE A 88 2.65 10.64 2.35
CA ILE A 88 1.37 10.60 1.64
C ILE A 88 0.92 9.15 1.59
N PHE A 89 -0.34 8.90 1.93
CA PHE A 89 -0.95 7.57 1.77
C PHE A 89 -2.06 7.63 0.72
N HIS A 90 -1.97 6.76 -0.28
CA HIS A 90 -2.93 6.67 -1.37
C HIS A 90 -3.73 5.36 -1.26
N GLY A 91 -5.03 5.49 -1.02
CA GLY A 91 -5.96 4.37 -1.03
C GLY A 91 -6.38 4.02 -2.45
N LEU A 92 -5.60 3.17 -3.10
CA LEU A 92 -5.81 2.77 -4.51
C LEU A 92 -7.16 2.08 -4.77
N SER A 93 -7.86 1.67 -3.72
CA SER A 93 -9.17 1.02 -3.81
C SER A 93 -10.33 1.95 -3.46
N ASN A 94 -10.09 3.25 -3.45
CA ASN A 94 -11.03 4.27 -2.96
C ASN A 94 -11.40 4.10 -1.48
N GLU A 95 -10.52 3.45 -0.72
CA GLU A 95 -10.70 3.22 0.70
C GLU A 95 -9.46 3.67 1.47
N LEU A 96 -9.68 4.13 2.70
CA LEU A 96 -8.61 4.48 3.62
C LEU A 96 -8.74 3.62 4.88
N PRO A 97 -7.60 3.35 5.58
CA PRO A 97 -7.66 2.71 6.89
C PRO A 97 -8.50 3.53 7.86
N ALA A 98 -9.24 2.85 8.74
CA ALA A 98 -10.10 3.52 9.72
C ALA A 98 -9.31 4.45 10.67
N ASP A 99 -8.05 4.14 10.92
CA ASP A 99 -7.16 4.88 11.81
C ASP A 99 -6.19 5.83 11.10
N ILE A 100 -6.44 6.14 9.81
CA ILE A 100 -5.56 7.03 9.03
C ILE A 100 -5.40 8.42 9.68
N GLY A 101 -6.43 8.90 10.34
CA GLY A 101 -6.40 10.19 11.04
C GLY A 101 -5.43 10.25 12.23
N ARG A 102 -4.92 9.12 12.69
CA ARG A 102 -3.91 9.04 13.75
C ARG A 102 -2.49 9.08 13.21
N THR A 103 -2.33 9.15 11.90
CA THR A 103 -1.04 9.24 11.25
C THR A 103 -0.73 10.68 10.85
N ARG A 104 0.53 10.97 10.53
CA ARG A 104 0.94 12.26 9.96
C ARG A 104 0.83 12.27 8.44
N ALA A 105 0.51 11.14 7.83
CA ALA A 105 0.41 11.03 6.38
C ALA A 105 -0.80 11.81 5.86
N ARG A 106 -0.61 12.53 4.78
CA ARG A 106 -1.72 13.10 4.00
C ARG A 106 -2.36 11.98 3.20
N SER A 107 -3.67 11.93 3.17
CA SER A 107 -4.39 10.87 2.48
C SER A 107 -4.92 11.32 1.13
N VAL A 108 -4.85 10.40 0.17
CA VAL A 108 -5.42 10.54 -1.17
C VAL A 108 -6.28 9.30 -1.44
N VAL A 109 -7.41 9.52 -2.04
CA VAL A 109 -8.35 8.43 -2.37
C VAL A 109 -8.56 8.38 -3.88
#